data_555dbc06fa9f170b59f6aed3f8785813
#
_entry.id   555dbc06fa9f170b59f6aed3f8785813
#
_cell.length_a   1.000
_cell.length_b   1.000
_cell.length_c   1.000
_cell.angle_alpha   90.00
_cell.angle_beta   90.00
_cell.angle_gamma   90.00
#
_symmetry.space_group_name_H-M   'P 1'
#
loop_
_entity.id
_entity.type
_entity.pdbx_description
1 polymer ?
#
loop_
_entity_poly.entity_id
_entity_poly.type
_entity_poly.pdbx_seq_one_letter_code
_entity_poly.pdbx_strand_id
1 'polypeptide(L)'
;HDVIEGILGNLAYDFVEKTESGAKVAVPSYMIDVYRECDVVEEILRIYGYNNIELPQAMRMSVNAPQKPEPEQVRKSIADFLAANGFVETMNNSLTKSDYYSKLKTFPEEKCVRIMNPLSSDLNVMRQTLLLNGLEVIAYNINRQITNIKTFEYGSVYSFDPEKDGKTLDSYEEHTCYALFMCGQPDKSWRVDPGKGSY
;
A
#
# COMPACT_ATOMS: atom_id res chain seq x y z
N HIS A 1 32.48 -26.61 14.02
CA HIS A 1 31.56 -27.74 13.71
C HIS A 1 31.05 -28.43 15.00
N ASP A 2 31.89 -28.71 15.97
CA ASP A 2 31.52 -29.48 17.18
C ASP A 2 30.36 -28.85 17.99
N VAL A 3 30.36 -27.52 18.07
CA VAL A 3 29.24 -26.79 18.75
C VAL A 3 27.92 -26.98 18.03
N ILE A 4 27.89 -26.87 16.69
CA ILE A 4 26.70 -27.05 15.88
C ILE A 4 26.21 -28.50 16.00
N GLU A 5 27.11 -29.46 15.93
CA GLU A 5 26.78 -30.88 16.10
C GLU A 5 26.18 -31.16 17.47
N GLY A 6 26.75 -30.58 18.52
CA GLY A 6 26.23 -30.71 19.88
C GLY A 6 24.80 -30.12 20.01
N ILE A 7 24.57 -28.94 19.43
CA ILE A 7 23.25 -28.29 19.45
C ILE A 7 22.22 -29.13 18.71
N LEU A 8 22.49 -29.50 17.46
CA LEU A 8 21.55 -30.27 16.63
C LEU A 8 21.30 -31.67 17.22
N GLY A 9 22.35 -32.32 17.77
CA GLY A 9 22.18 -33.62 18.45
C GLY A 9 21.27 -33.52 19.67
N ASN A 10 21.37 -32.46 20.48
CA ASN A 10 20.51 -32.21 21.62
C ASN A 10 19.04 -31.89 21.20
N LEU A 11 18.86 -31.38 19.99
CA LEU A 11 17.54 -31.14 19.38
C LEU A 11 17.00 -32.37 18.62
N ALA A 12 17.69 -33.50 18.74
CA ALA A 12 17.32 -34.79 18.11
C ALA A 12 17.36 -34.79 16.58
N TYR A 13 18.21 -33.95 15.97
CA TYR A 13 18.49 -34.03 14.53
C TYR A 13 19.44 -35.21 14.25
N ASP A 14 19.12 -36.00 13.24
CA ASP A 14 19.99 -37.08 12.78
C ASP A 14 20.91 -36.59 11.66
N PHE A 15 22.22 -36.82 11.80
CA PHE A 15 23.20 -36.50 10.76
C PHE A 15 23.24 -37.59 9.72
N VAL A 16 22.76 -37.27 8.50
CA VAL A 16 22.74 -38.21 7.36
C VAL A 16 24.09 -38.22 6.64
N GLU A 17 24.69 -37.05 6.47
CA GLU A 17 25.97 -36.89 5.77
C GLU A 17 26.70 -35.68 6.34
N LYS A 18 28.03 -35.77 6.44
CA LYS A 18 28.91 -34.68 6.88
C LYS A 18 29.97 -34.44 5.83
N THR A 19 30.19 -33.16 5.51
CA THR A 19 31.21 -32.69 4.59
C THR A 19 32.07 -31.63 5.26
N GLU A 20 33.18 -31.26 4.65
CA GLU A 20 34.04 -30.15 5.16
C GLU A 20 33.28 -28.79 5.18
N SER A 21 32.33 -28.58 4.27
CA SER A 21 31.62 -27.32 4.09
C SER A 21 30.22 -27.30 4.69
N GLY A 22 29.70 -28.43 5.18
CA GLY A 22 28.35 -28.51 5.71
C GLY A 22 27.92 -29.90 6.13
N ALA A 23 26.65 -30.03 6.51
CA ALA A 23 26.07 -31.31 6.88
C ALA A 23 24.65 -31.41 6.35
N LYS A 24 24.26 -32.63 5.99
CA LYS A 24 22.88 -32.99 5.71
C LYS A 24 22.27 -33.59 6.94
N VAL A 25 21.19 -32.99 7.42
CA VAL A 25 20.49 -33.43 8.62
C VAL A 25 19.07 -33.84 8.31
N ALA A 26 18.57 -34.83 9.02
CA ALA A 26 17.15 -35.17 9.01
C ALA A 26 16.47 -34.46 10.19
N VAL A 27 15.42 -33.73 9.88
CA VAL A 27 14.61 -33.01 10.87
C VAL A 27 13.66 -33.97 11.57
N PRO A 28 13.56 -33.93 12.91
CA PRO A 28 12.57 -34.74 13.64
C PRO A 28 11.16 -34.46 13.16
N SER A 29 10.34 -35.51 13.01
CA SER A 29 8.99 -35.41 12.43
C SER A 29 8.01 -34.56 13.25
N TYR A 30 8.31 -34.29 14.51
CA TYR A 30 7.50 -33.39 15.37
C TYR A 30 7.79 -31.91 15.17
N MET A 31 8.89 -31.56 14.49
CA MET A 31 9.23 -30.18 14.13
C MET A 31 8.58 -29.81 12.82
N ILE A 32 7.27 -29.57 12.85
CA ILE A 32 6.45 -29.33 11.64
C ILE A 32 6.73 -28.00 10.96
N ASP A 33 7.45 -27.08 11.61
CA ASP A 33 7.72 -25.73 11.11
C ASP A 33 9.11 -25.61 10.45
N VAL A 34 9.93 -26.67 10.53
CA VAL A 34 11.30 -26.67 10.00
C VAL A 34 11.35 -27.37 8.65
N TYR A 35 11.40 -26.59 7.57
CA TYR A 35 11.40 -27.08 6.18
C TYR A 35 12.64 -26.72 5.38
N ARG A 36 13.33 -25.64 5.74
CA ARG A 36 14.41 -25.03 4.96
C ARG A 36 15.66 -24.95 5.80
N GLU A 37 16.79 -24.76 5.12
CA GLU A 37 18.09 -24.54 5.76
C GLU A 37 18.03 -23.39 6.78
N CYS A 38 17.38 -22.28 6.43
CA CYS A 38 17.27 -21.12 7.33
C CYS A 38 16.54 -21.46 8.64
N ASP A 39 15.56 -22.38 8.60
CA ASP A 39 14.82 -22.79 9.79
C ASP A 39 15.72 -23.61 10.73
N VAL A 40 16.60 -24.47 10.16
CA VAL A 40 17.63 -25.20 10.94
C VAL A 40 18.66 -24.24 11.52
N VAL A 41 19.08 -23.24 10.77
CA VAL A 41 20.01 -22.20 11.25
C VAL A 41 19.37 -21.41 12.39
N GLU A 42 18.08 -21.10 12.32
CA GLU A 42 17.35 -20.45 13.42
C GLU A 42 17.38 -21.28 14.71
N GLU A 43 17.15 -22.59 14.62
CA GLU A 43 17.22 -23.50 15.78
C GLU A 43 18.62 -23.53 16.39
N ILE A 44 19.67 -23.54 15.57
CA ILE A 44 21.05 -23.45 16.04
C ILE A 44 21.29 -22.12 16.77
N LEU A 45 20.87 -21.00 16.15
CA LEU A 45 21.10 -19.67 16.71
C LEU A 45 20.31 -19.42 17.98
N ARG A 46 19.13 -20.00 18.12
CA ARG A 46 18.30 -19.93 19.32
C ARG A 46 19.02 -20.53 20.54
N ILE A 47 19.73 -21.64 20.35
CA ILE A 47 20.51 -22.28 21.42
C ILE A 47 21.89 -21.66 21.61
N TYR A 48 22.57 -21.33 20.51
CA TYR A 48 23.88 -20.67 20.53
C TYR A 48 23.82 -19.27 21.13
N GLY A 49 22.70 -18.57 20.91
CA GLY A 49 22.46 -17.19 21.32
C GLY A 49 22.83 -16.20 20.24
N TYR A 50 21.82 -15.43 19.80
CA TYR A 50 22.00 -14.38 18.76
C TYR A 50 23.05 -13.33 19.13
N ASN A 51 23.21 -13.03 20.42
CA ASN A 51 24.18 -12.05 20.90
C ASN A 51 25.64 -12.54 20.80
N ASN A 52 25.87 -13.82 20.57
CA ASN A 52 27.21 -14.40 20.40
C ASN A 52 27.70 -14.33 18.95
N ILE A 53 26.87 -13.82 18.04
CA ILE A 53 27.24 -13.65 16.63
C ILE A 53 28.03 -12.35 16.50
N GLU A 54 29.24 -12.45 15.98
CA GLU A 54 30.07 -11.28 15.66
C GLU A 54 29.43 -10.55 14.46
N LEU A 55 29.01 -9.30 14.69
CA LEU A 55 28.53 -8.45 13.62
C LEU A 55 29.71 -7.93 12.79
N PRO A 56 29.66 -8.01 11.45
CA PRO A 56 30.69 -7.46 10.61
C PRO A 56 30.77 -5.93 10.82
N GLN A 57 32.01 -5.42 10.99
CA GLN A 57 32.20 -3.97 11.15
C GLN A 57 31.85 -3.15 9.91
N ALA A 58 31.71 -3.78 8.75
CA ALA A 58 31.36 -3.13 7.51
C ALA A 58 30.53 -4.05 6.62
N MET A 59 29.49 -3.49 6.04
CA MET A 59 28.68 -4.14 5.01
C MET A 59 29.11 -3.59 3.64
N ARG A 60 29.40 -4.46 2.68
CA ARG A 60 29.62 -4.07 1.29
C ARG A 60 28.34 -4.32 0.51
N MET A 61 27.77 -3.26 -0.03
CA MET A 61 26.59 -3.33 -0.88
C MET A 61 26.79 -2.46 -2.13
N SER A 62 26.27 -2.91 -3.26
CA SER A 62 26.17 -2.08 -4.45
C SER A 62 24.99 -1.16 -4.29
N VAL A 63 25.22 0.15 -4.27
CA VAL A 63 24.15 1.14 -4.23
C VAL A 63 23.94 1.65 -5.66
N ASN A 64 22.83 1.25 -6.27
CA ASN A 64 22.35 1.89 -7.48
C ASN A 64 21.52 3.10 -7.09
N ALA A 65 22.06 4.30 -7.24
CA ALA A 65 21.31 5.51 -7.06
C ALA A 65 20.20 5.58 -8.15
N PRO A 66 18.92 5.65 -7.79
CA PRO A 66 17.86 5.78 -8.77
C PRO A 66 18.05 7.10 -9.53
N GLN A 67 17.99 7.04 -10.86
CA GLN A 67 18.05 8.24 -11.72
C GLN A 67 16.75 9.08 -11.68
N LYS A 68 15.69 8.53 -11.07
CA LYS A 68 14.39 9.21 -10.94
C LYS A 68 14.20 9.68 -9.50
N PRO A 69 13.50 10.81 -9.30
CA PRO A 69 13.10 11.24 -7.98
C PRO A 69 12.33 10.11 -7.27
N GLU A 70 12.57 9.96 -5.98
CA GLU A 70 11.83 8.99 -5.18
C GLU A 70 10.35 9.38 -5.14
N PRO A 71 9.41 8.48 -5.46
CA PRO A 71 7.98 8.79 -5.53
C PRO A 71 7.43 9.44 -4.26
N GLU A 72 7.89 9.00 -3.09
CA GLU A 72 7.47 9.58 -1.81
C GLU A 72 7.96 11.01 -1.60
N GLN A 73 9.13 11.37 -2.10
CA GLN A 73 9.60 12.76 -2.04
C GLN A 73 8.76 13.67 -2.94
N VAL A 74 8.37 13.19 -4.13
CA VAL A 74 7.49 13.93 -5.03
C VAL A 74 6.12 14.11 -4.38
N ARG A 75 5.55 13.03 -3.82
CA ARG A 75 4.28 13.06 -3.08
C ARG A 75 4.32 14.09 -1.95
N LYS A 76 5.35 14.01 -1.10
CA LYS A 76 5.52 14.93 0.02
C LYS A 76 5.61 16.37 -0.43
N SER A 77 6.40 16.66 -1.46
CA SER A 77 6.56 18.03 -1.98
C SER A 77 5.24 18.62 -2.49
N ILE A 78 4.41 17.82 -3.15
CA ILE A 78 3.08 18.23 -3.62
C ILE A 78 2.15 18.47 -2.42
N ALA A 79 2.11 17.55 -1.46
CA ALA A 79 1.27 17.67 -0.28
C ALA A 79 1.63 18.89 0.56
N ASP A 80 2.93 19.13 0.82
CA ASP A 80 3.42 20.30 1.55
C ASP A 80 3.03 21.62 0.83
N PHE A 81 3.16 21.65 -0.51
CA PHE A 81 2.75 22.80 -1.30
C PHE A 81 1.24 23.06 -1.19
N LEU A 82 0.41 22.03 -1.32
CA LEU A 82 -1.04 22.16 -1.24
C LEU A 82 -1.47 22.60 0.18
N ALA A 83 -0.91 22.00 1.21
CA ALA A 83 -1.18 22.37 2.59
C ALA A 83 -0.79 23.82 2.88
N ALA A 84 0.37 24.28 2.39
CA ALA A 84 0.80 25.67 2.53
C ALA A 84 -0.15 26.66 1.80
N ASN A 85 -0.90 26.21 0.79
CA ASN A 85 -1.92 26.99 0.07
C ASN A 85 -3.33 26.81 0.64
N GLY A 86 -3.47 26.25 1.86
CA GLY A 86 -4.71 26.14 2.59
C GLY A 86 -5.60 24.98 2.16
N PHE A 87 -5.06 23.99 1.47
CA PHE A 87 -5.77 22.74 1.22
C PHE A 87 -5.62 21.81 2.41
N VAL A 88 -6.68 21.07 2.70
CA VAL A 88 -6.71 20.01 3.73
C VAL A 88 -6.65 18.65 3.02
N GLU A 89 -5.74 17.79 3.46
CA GLU A 89 -5.67 16.42 2.94
C GLU A 89 -6.87 15.60 3.43
N THR A 90 -7.47 14.86 2.53
CA THR A 90 -8.53 13.90 2.83
C THR A 90 -8.10 12.50 2.45
N MET A 91 -8.53 11.52 3.23
CA MET A 91 -8.34 10.10 2.97
C MET A 91 -9.70 9.41 2.95
N ASN A 92 -10.17 9.07 1.77
CA ASN A 92 -11.43 8.36 1.60
C ASN A 92 -11.19 6.86 1.42
N ASN A 93 -12.24 6.06 1.69
CA ASN A 93 -12.19 4.63 1.47
C ASN A 93 -12.02 4.33 -0.03
N SER A 94 -11.19 3.34 -0.34
CA SER A 94 -11.07 2.82 -1.71
C SER A 94 -12.30 2.03 -2.17
N LEU A 95 -13.14 1.58 -1.24
CA LEU A 95 -14.42 0.94 -1.53
C LEU A 95 -15.53 1.97 -1.64
N THR A 96 -16.41 1.75 -2.60
CA THR A 96 -17.58 2.61 -2.88
C THR A 96 -18.74 1.77 -3.42
N LYS A 97 -19.84 2.42 -3.78
CA LYS A 97 -21.03 1.75 -4.30
C LYS A 97 -21.06 1.73 -5.82
N SER A 98 -21.42 0.59 -6.38
CA SER A 98 -21.57 0.40 -7.83
C SER A 98 -22.61 1.30 -8.46
N ASP A 99 -23.64 1.69 -7.73
CA ASP A 99 -24.73 2.55 -8.21
C ASP A 99 -24.25 3.89 -8.78
N TYR A 100 -23.11 4.39 -8.31
CA TYR A 100 -22.51 5.61 -8.86
C TYR A 100 -22.13 5.45 -10.32
N TYR A 101 -21.70 4.26 -10.72
CA TYR A 101 -21.16 3.96 -12.04
C TYR A 101 -22.22 3.56 -13.06
N SER A 102 -23.43 3.18 -12.61
CA SER A 102 -24.50 2.67 -13.47
C SER A 102 -24.95 3.65 -14.57
N LYS A 103 -24.73 4.96 -14.39
CA LYS A 103 -25.12 6.01 -15.35
C LYS A 103 -23.92 6.78 -15.92
N LEU A 104 -22.70 6.43 -15.53
CA LEU A 104 -21.51 7.16 -15.96
C LEU A 104 -20.91 6.51 -17.21
N LYS A 105 -20.81 7.28 -18.29
CA LYS A 105 -20.16 6.82 -19.52
C LYS A 105 -18.64 6.81 -19.43
N THR A 106 -18.06 7.75 -18.69
CA THR A 106 -16.60 7.89 -18.55
C THR A 106 -16.01 6.82 -17.62
N PHE A 107 -16.80 6.41 -16.62
CA PHE A 107 -16.44 5.38 -15.66
C PHE A 107 -17.53 4.30 -15.67
N PRO A 108 -17.56 3.40 -16.67
CA PRO A 108 -18.64 2.44 -16.83
C PRO A 108 -18.60 1.36 -15.73
N GLU A 109 -19.78 0.90 -15.34
CA GLU A 109 -19.93 -0.09 -14.26
C GLU A 109 -19.21 -1.42 -14.56
N GLU A 110 -19.11 -1.80 -15.84
CA GLU A 110 -18.45 -3.02 -16.30
C GLU A 110 -16.93 -3.05 -16.00
N LYS A 111 -16.32 -1.86 -15.81
CA LYS A 111 -14.91 -1.72 -15.40
C LYS A 111 -14.72 -1.66 -13.89
N CYS A 112 -15.77 -1.82 -13.09
CA CYS A 112 -15.63 -1.87 -11.64
C CYS A 112 -14.97 -3.15 -11.18
N VAL A 113 -13.98 -3.04 -10.30
CA VAL A 113 -13.45 -4.16 -9.53
C VAL A 113 -14.44 -4.49 -8.42
N ARG A 114 -15.12 -5.62 -8.53
CA ARG A 114 -16.13 -6.05 -7.57
C ARG A 114 -15.55 -6.82 -6.41
N ILE A 115 -16.03 -6.55 -5.21
CA ILE A 115 -15.63 -7.27 -4.00
C ILE A 115 -16.48 -8.55 -3.89
N MET A 116 -15.81 -9.68 -3.66
CA MET A 116 -16.48 -10.98 -3.61
C MET A 116 -17.43 -11.11 -2.41
N ASN A 117 -17.04 -10.59 -1.24
CA ASN A 117 -17.81 -10.64 0.00
C ASN A 117 -17.92 -9.23 0.60
N PRO A 118 -18.71 -8.31 0.02
CA PRO A 118 -18.80 -6.93 0.52
C PRO A 118 -19.50 -6.89 1.88
N LEU A 119 -19.02 -6.04 2.78
CA LEU A 119 -19.65 -5.82 4.09
C LEU A 119 -21.01 -5.12 3.99
N SER A 120 -21.22 -4.35 2.93
CA SER A 120 -22.50 -3.70 2.64
C SER A 120 -22.64 -3.42 1.14
N SER A 121 -23.85 -3.13 0.69
CA SER A 121 -24.13 -2.70 -0.68
C SER A 121 -23.43 -1.38 -1.04
N ASP A 122 -23.11 -0.56 -0.04
CA ASP A 122 -22.45 0.74 -0.22
C ASP A 122 -20.93 0.63 -0.36
N LEU A 123 -20.37 -0.56 -0.16
CA LEU A 123 -18.93 -0.84 -0.24
C LEU A 123 -18.66 -2.10 -1.07
N ASN A 124 -19.27 -2.19 -2.24
CA ASN A 124 -19.29 -3.42 -3.04
C ASN A 124 -18.34 -3.41 -4.24
N VAL A 125 -17.74 -2.26 -4.56
CA VAL A 125 -16.76 -2.10 -5.63
C VAL A 125 -15.60 -1.22 -5.20
N MET A 126 -14.44 -1.38 -5.85
CA MET A 126 -13.34 -0.44 -5.73
C MET A 126 -13.57 0.78 -6.63
N ARG A 127 -13.15 1.95 -6.18
CA ARG A 127 -13.36 3.22 -6.88
C ARG A 127 -12.54 3.30 -8.17
N GLN A 128 -13.16 3.71 -9.27
CA GLN A 128 -12.50 4.02 -10.54
C GLN A 128 -11.95 5.46 -10.59
N THR A 129 -12.37 6.31 -9.68
CA THR A 129 -11.98 7.73 -9.62
C THR A 129 -12.06 8.26 -8.19
N LEU A 130 -11.24 9.24 -7.85
CA LEU A 130 -11.32 9.97 -6.59
C LEU A 130 -12.48 10.98 -6.55
N LEU A 131 -13.05 11.31 -7.72
CA LEU A 131 -14.06 12.35 -7.86
C LEU A 131 -15.31 12.11 -6.99
N LEU A 132 -15.85 10.91 -7.00
CA LEU A 132 -17.12 10.63 -6.33
C LEU A 132 -17.01 10.72 -4.81
N ASN A 133 -15.94 10.16 -4.24
CA ASN A 133 -15.68 10.28 -2.81
C ASN A 133 -15.40 11.74 -2.39
N GLY A 134 -14.66 12.49 -3.22
CA GLY A 134 -14.43 13.91 -2.97
C GLY A 134 -15.72 14.74 -2.99
N LEU A 135 -16.65 14.43 -3.90
CA LEU A 135 -17.98 15.07 -3.92
C LEU A 135 -18.81 14.71 -2.66
N GLU A 136 -18.70 13.49 -2.14
CA GLU A 136 -19.32 13.12 -0.87
C GLU A 136 -18.76 13.95 0.30
N VAL A 137 -17.44 14.15 0.34
CA VAL A 137 -16.77 15.00 1.34
C VAL A 137 -17.30 16.44 1.27
N ILE A 138 -17.42 17.00 0.06
CA ILE A 138 -17.97 18.35 -0.14
C ILE A 138 -19.41 18.40 0.35
N ALA A 139 -20.27 17.47 -0.09
CA ALA A 139 -21.67 17.43 0.31
C ALA A 139 -21.83 17.30 1.85
N TYR A 140 -21.01 16.44 2.47
CA TYR A 140 -20.98 16.26 3.93
C TYR A 140 -20.68 17.58 4.68
N ASN A 141 -19.68 18.33 4.21
CA ASN A 141 -19.29 19.60 4.81
C ASN A 141 -20.31 20.73 4.57
N ILE A 142 -20.87 20.83 3.34
CA ILE A 142 -21.92 21.80 3.02
C ILE A 142 -23.14 21.61 3.93
N ASN A 143 -23.56 20.36 4.15
CA ASN A 143 -24.66 20.04 5.06
C ASN A 143 -24.40 20.48 6.52
N ARG A 144 -23.12 20.74 6.87
CA ARG A 144 -22.67 21.26 8.16
C ARG A 144 -22.35 22.76 8.14
N GLN A 145 -22.82 23.45 7.10
CA GLN A 145 -22.63 24.90 6.92
C GLN A 145 -21.16 25.31 6.67
N ILE A 146 -20.30 24.36 6.31
CA ILE A 146 -18.92 24.64 5.87
C ILE A 146 -18.96 24.78 4.36
N THR A 147 -18.94 26.03 3.88
CA THR A 147 -19.13 26.33 2.44
C THR A 147 -17.84 26.65 1.71
N ASN A 148 -16.78 27.05 2.40
CA ASN A 148 -15.46 27.30 1.81
C ASN A 148 -14.55 26.09 2.05
N ILE A 149 -14.38 25.27 1.03
CA ILE A 149 -13.70 23.97 1.10
C ILE A 149 -12.57 23.97 0.08
N LYS A 150 -11.36 23.67 0.56
CA LYS A 150 -10.20 23.36 -0.28
C LYS A 150 -9.63 22.04 0.24
N THR A 151 -9.83 20.96 -0.49
CA THR A 151 -9.31 19.65 -0.10
C THR A 151 -8.54 19.01 -1.23
N PHE A 152 -7.62 18.13 -0.89
CA PHE A 152 -6.95 17.26 -1.84
C PHE A 152 -6.88 15.84 -1.30
N GLU A 153 -6.82 14.89 -2.20
CA GLU A 153 -6.61 13.48 -1.89
C GLU A 153 -5.52 12.92 -2.79
N TYR A 154 -4.59 12.19 -2.20
CA TYR A 154 -3.68 11.31 -2.88
C TYR A 154 -4.14 9.88 -2.64
N GLY A 155 -4.53 9.17 -3.68
CA GLY A 155 -5.10 7.85 -3.52
C GLY A 155 -5.07 6.99 -4.77
N SER A 156 -5.24 5.69 -4.60
CA SER A 156 -5.32 4.75 -5.69
C SER A 156 -6.76 4.66 -6.24
N VAL A 157 -6.83 4.44 -7.54
CA VAL A 157 -8.03 4.13 -8.30
C VAL A 157 -7.83 2.82 -9.05
N TYR A 158 -8.90 2.11 -9.30
CA TYR A 158 -8.85 0.73 -9.74
C TYR A 158 -9.77 0.51 -10.93
N SER A 159 -9.33 -0.28 -11.89
CA SER A 159 -10.16 -0.69 -13.01
C SER A 159 -9.97 -2.17 -13.35
N PHE A 160 -11.03 -2.75 -13.88
CA PHE A 160 -11.06 -4.09 -14.43
C PHE A 160 -11.14 -4.01 -15.95
N ASP A 161 -10.38 -4.84 -16.64
CA ASP A 161 -10.43 -4.98 -18.08
C ASP A 161 -11.43 -6.08 -18.47
N PRO A 162 -12.62 -5.74 -19.00
CA PRO A 162 -13.65 -6.71 -19.32
C PRO A 162 -13.31 -7.62 -20.50
N GLU A 163 -12.25 -7.31 -21.28
CA GLU A 163 -11.79 -8.15 -22.37
C GLU A 163 -10.93 -9.33 -21.90
N LYS A 164 -10.48 -9.29 -20.64
CA LYS A 164 -9.69 -10.34 -19.98
C LYS A 164 -10.55 -11.26 -19.13
N ASP A 165 -10.03 -12.44 -18.81
CA ASP A 165 -10.77 -13.51 -18.13
C ASP A 165 -11.03 -13.27 -16.63
N GLY A 166 -10.39 -12.25 -16.04
CA GLY A 166 -10.51 -11.92 -14.62
C GLY A 166 -9.84 -12.88 -13.65
N LYS A 167 -9.13 -13.90 -14.14
CA LYS A 167 -8.50 -14.93 -13.30
C LYS A 167 -7.09 -14.59 -12.87
N THR A 168 -6.45 -13.66 -13.57
CA THR A 168 -5.09 -13.20 -13.30
C THR A 168 -5.08 -11.74 -12.91
N LEU A 169 -4.02 -11.30 -12.23
CA LEU A 169 -3.84 -9.89 -11.85
C LEU A 169 -3.71 -8.97 -13.06
N ASP A 170 -3.32 -9.47 -14.21
CA ASP A 170 -3.21 -8.70 -15.45
C ASP A 170 -4.55 -8.15 -15.96
N SER A 171 -5.66 -8.66 -15.41
CA SER A 171 -7.01 -8.16 -15.69
C SER A 171 -7.39 -6.92 -14.90
N TYR A 172 -6.55 -6.51 -13.96
CA TYR A 172 -6.81 -5.41 -13.03
C TYR A 172 -5.70 -4.36 -13.13
N GLU A 173 -6.10 -3.11 -13.07
CA GLU A 173 -5.17 -1.98 -13.08
C GLU A 173 -5.36 -1.15 -11.82
N GLU A 174 -4.24 -0.72 -11.25
CA GLU A 174 -4.18 0.23 -10.15
C GLU A 174 -3.36 1.44 -10.55
N HIS A 175 -3.91 2.62 -10.37
CA HIS A 175 -3.22 3.89 -10.64
C HIS A 175 -3.32 4.80 -9.43
N THR A 176 -2.22 5.46 -9.09
CA THR A 176 -2.21 6.46 -8.03
C THR A 176 -2.42 7.84 -8.62
N CYS A 177 -3.35 8.60 -8.05
CA CYS A 177 -3.79 9.89 -8.55
C CYS A 177 -3.81 10.95 -7.45
N TYR A 178 -3.71 12.21 -7.85
CA TYR A 178 -4.10 13.36 -7.04
C TYR A 178 -5.45 13.89 -7.53
N ALA A 179 -6.32 14.26 -6.58
CA ALA A 179 -7.52 15.03 -6.85
C ALA A 179 -7.56 16.26 -5.96
N LEU A 180 -7.95 17.40 -6.52
CA LEU A 180 -8.12 18.65 -5.82
C LEU A 180 -9.57 19.08 -5.94
N PHE A 181 -10.15 19.49 -4.82
CA PHE A 181 -11.52 19.95 -4.76
C PHE A 181 -11.58 21.33 -4.13
N MET A 182 -12.27 22.23 -4.82
CA MET A 182 -12.51 23.59 -4.33
C MET A 182 -13.99 23.91 -4.45
N CYS A 183 -14.59 24.39 -3.38
CA CYS A 183 -15.95 24.85 -3.34
C CYS A 183 -16.02 26.09 -2.44
N GLY A 184 -16.75 27.10 -2.85
CA GLY A 184 -16.92 28.30 -2.05
C GLY A 184 -16.86 29.60 -2.86
N GLN A 185 -16.66 30.69 -2.15
CA GLN A 185 -16.51 32.02 -2.75
C GLN A 185 -15.02 32.38 -2.86
N PRO A 186 -14.63 33.16 -3.87
CA PRO A 186 -13.29 33.71 -3.97
C PRO A 186 -12.88 34.46 -2.70
N ASP A 187 -11.63 34.34 -2.30
CA ASP A 187 -11.10 35.13 -1.20
C ASP A 187 -11.34 36.61 -1.46
N LYS A 188 -11.95 37.30 -0.46
CA LYS A 188 -12.14 38.75 -0.48
C LYS A 188 -10.80 39.46 -0.29
N SER A 189 -9.87 39.25 -1.21
CA SER A 189 -8.64 40.02 -1.20
C SER A 189 -8.94 41.44 -1.74
N TRP A 190 -8.29 42.47 -1.18
CA TRP A 190 -8.44 43.86 -1.64
C TRP A 190 -8.12 44.09 -3.13
N ARG A 191 -7.54 43.07 -3.80
CA ARG A 191 -7.16 43.09 -5.21
C ARG A 191 -8.17 42.43 -6.15
N VAL A 192 -9.17 41.76 -5.63
CA VAL A 192 -10.16 41.01 -6.44
C VAL A 192 -11.51 41.64 -6.23
N ASP A 193 -12.11 42.12 -7.31
CA ASP A 193 -13.51 42.52 -7.32
C ASP A 193 -14.40 41.30 -7.06
N PRO A 194 -15.13 41.23 -5.90
CA PRO A 194 -15.89 40.04 -5.54
C PRO A 194 -17.03 39.66 -6.51
N GLY A 195 -17.27 40.48 -7.52
CA GLY A 195 -18.28 40.24 -8.57
C GLY A 195 -17.77 39.57 -9.83
N LYS A 196 -16.45 39.35 -9.99
CA LYS A 196 -15.85 38.91 -11.27
C LYS A 196 -14.99 37.65 -11.19
N GLY A 197 -14.86 37.01 -10.05
CA GLY A 197 -14.08 35.77 -9.92
C GLY A 197 -14.93 34.55 -10.19
N SER A 198 -14.74 33.90 -11.32
CA SER A 198 -15.09 32.50 -11.51
C SER A 198 -13.83 31.65 -11.28
N TYR A 199 -13.95 30.58 -10.51
CA TYR A 199 -12.93 29.54 -10.43
C TYR A 199 -12.92 28.67 -11.67
#